data_615c903f6a27e9ee9cdd8bf0434f03a1
#
_entry.id   615c903f6a27e9ee9cdd8bf0434f03a1
#
_cell.length_a   1.000
_cell.length_b   1.000
_cell.length_c   1.000
_cell.angle_alpha   90.00
_cell.angle_beta   90.00
_cell.angle_gamma   90.00
#
_symmetry.space_group_name_H-M   'P 1'
#
loop_
_entity.id
_entity.type
_entity.pdbx_description
1 polymer ?
#
loop_
_entity_poly.entity_id
_entity_poly.type
_entity_poly.pdbx_seq_one_letter_code
_entity_poly.pdbx_strand_id
1 'polypeptide(L)'
;MTERHEQVGFVGLGTMGTAMARHLLDNGWKLVLFDIDKTKLTPFEGDAHCVIAGSPAETMRLCNRLVTMLPTSDHVEDVLFGAAGAVTETRAGDLVIEMSTGQLHMLEQQAQKVEKAAAALIDAPVCLSPAEAASGDLIALVGGKTENVAVANDILEALSQRVIHAGPTGYGLRLKLVNNYMSMINHVLTGEVLALAKAAGLDRQLTVNLLQNTAAGRGQLLTNYPKKVLRGDTSADFPITMGIKDLSMAINMFETIGGDACFGTLARQLFDDAAVAGHGTQDCTAMLDYFDNKLAGQLHQNGT
;
A
#
# COMPACT_ATOMS: atom_id res chain seq x y z
N MET A 1 12.93 5.25 34.75
CA MET A 1 12.89 5.94 33.42
C MET A 1 13.46 5.08 32.31
N THR A 2 14.32 4.11 32.57
CA THR A 2 14.99 3.26 31.57
C THR A 2 14.09 2.21 30.92
N GLU A 3 13.16 1.59 31.64
CA GLU A 3 12.35 0.47 31.15
C GLU A 3 11.37 0.85 30.01
N ARG A 4 10.80 2.06 30.03
CA ARG A 4 9.82 2.51 29.01
C ARG A 4 10.40 2.65 27.60
N HIS A 5 11.68 2.96 27.50
CA HIS A 5 12.38 3.10 26.20
C HIS A 5 12.82 1.76 25.61
N GLU A 6 12.79 0.69 26.38
CA GLU A 6 13.18 -0.65 25.94
C GLU A 6 12.01 -1.46 25.37
N GLN A 7 10.77 -0.96 25.51
CA GLN A 7 9.56 -1.67 25.07
C GLN A 7 8.88 -0.91 23.93
N VAL A 8 8.33 -1.69 23.00
CA VAL A 8 7.51 -1.18 21.89
C VAL A 8 6.06 -1.57 22.12
N GLY A 9 5.17 -0.59 22.14
CA GLY A 9 3.73 -0.83 22.15
C GLY A 9 3.29 -1.34 20.78
N PHE A 10 2.44 -2.36 20.75
CA PHE A 10 1.88 -2.87 19.50
C PHE A 10 0.37 -3.12 19.68
N VAL A 11 -0.44 -2.40 18.89
CA VAL A 11 -1.90 -2.47 18.94
C VAL A 11 -2.46 -2.95 17.62
N GLY A 12 -3.30 -3.99 17.68
CA GLY A 12 -3.90 -4.63 16.52
C GLY A 12 -3.14 -5.91 16.12
N LEU A 13 -3.66 -7.05 16.55
CA LEU A 13 -3.09 -8.39 16.32
C LEU A 13 -3.94 -9.20 15.33
N GLY A 14 -4.39 -8.54 14.26
CA GLY A 14 -4.97 -9.19 13.09
C GLY A 14 -3.91 -10.03 12.35
N THR A 15 -4.24 -10.48 11.13
CA THR A 15 -3.34 -11.36 10.35
C THR A 15 -1.92 -10.79 10.18
N MET A 16 -1.81 -9.51 9.84
CA MET A 16 -0.50 -8.83 9.70
C MET A 16 0.14 -8.55 11.05
N GLY A 17 -0.61 -7.94 11.97
CA GLY A 17 -0.07 -7.53 13.28
C GLY A 17 0.43 -8.69 14.11
N THR A 18 -0.25 -9.84 14.08
CA THR A 18 0.22 -11.06 14.76
C THR A 18 1.56 -11.54 14.19
N ALA A 19 1.71 -11.58 12.87
CA ALA A 19 2.96 -11.98 12.22
C ALA A 19 4.11 -11.01 12.56
N MET A 20 3.86 -9.70 12.49
CA MET A 20 4.83 -8.66 12.82
C MET A 20 5.25 -8.72 14.30
N ALA A 21 4.29 -8.80 15.23
CA ALA A 21 4.57 -8.87 16.67
C ALA A 21 5.35 -10.14 17.04
N ARG A 22 4.99 -11.29 16.45
CA ARG A 22 5.74 -12.54 16.66
C ARG A 22 7.17 -12.41 16.15
N HIS A 23 7.36 -11.89 14.94
CA HIS A 23 8.69 -11.66 14.38
C HIS A 23 9.56 -10.79 15.31
N LEU A 24 9.02 -9.70 15.83
CA LEU A 24 9.75 -8.84 16.77
C LEU A 24 10.14 -9.60 18.05
N LEU A 25 9.21 -10.34 18.67
CA LEU A 25 9.49 -11.12 19.88
C LEU A 25 10.56 -12.19 19.63
N ASP A 26 10.47 -12.93 18.52
CA ASP A 26 11.42 -13.97 18.14
C ASP A 26 12.83 -13.42 17.89
N ASN A 27 12.93 -12.11 17.60
CA ASN A 27 14.20 -11.38 17.47
C ASN A 27 14.59 -10.57 18.73
N GLY A 28 14.00 -10.89 19.89
CA GLY A 28 14.42 -10.39 21.18
C GLY A 28 13.86 -9.02 21.57
N TRP A 29 12.88 -8.49 20.81
CA TRP A 29 12.21 -7.25 21.18
C TRP A 29 11.29 -7.46 22.37
N LYS A 30 11.17 -6.43 23.20
CA LYS A 30 10.19 -6.40 24.30
C LYS A 30 8.94 -5.66 23.85
N LEU A 31 7.78 -6.30 23.91
CA LEU A 31 6.52 -5.75 23.45
C LEU A 31 5.50 -5.55 24.55
N VAL A 32 4.71 -4.49 24.41
CA VAL A 32 3.46 -4.27 25.16
C VAL A 32 2.31 -4.40 24.15
N LEU A 33 1.55 -5.48 24.24
CA LEU A 33 0.54 -5.85 23.25
C LEU A 33 -0.88 -5.51 23.74
N PHE A 34 -1.69 -5.02 22.79
CA PHE A 34 -3.13 -4.87 22.99
C PHE A 34 -3.89 -5.24 21.72
N ASP A 35 -4.98 -5.96 21.91
CA ASP A 35 -6.05 -6.13 20.90
C ASP A 35 -7.40 -6.12 21.63
N ILE A 36 -8.44 -5.58 20.97
CA ILE A 36 -9.81 -5.59 21.52
C ILE A 36 -10.36 -7.01 21.60
N ASP A 37 -9.98 -7.88 20.68
CA ASP A 37 -10.26 -9.32 20.69
C ASP A 37 -9.18 -10.03 21.50
N LYS A 38 -9.51 -10.35 22.74
CA LYS A 38 -8.60 -11.04 23.67
C LYS A 38 -8.09 -12.38 23.16
N THR A 39 -8.80 -13.05 22.26
CA THR A 39 -8.35 -14.32 21.67
C THR A 39 -7.09 -14.16 20.83
N LYS A 40 -6.85 -12.94 20.29
CA LYS A 40 -5.63 -12.61 19.55
C LYS A 40 -4.40 -12.47 20.44
N LEU A 41 -4.58 -12.27 21.74
CA LEU A 41 -3.50 -12.16 22.72
C LEU A 41 -3.02 -13.54 23.22
N THR A 42 -3.88 -14.57 23.17
CA THR A 42 -3.56 -15.92 23.66
C THR A 42 -2.23 -16.50 23.13
N PRO A 43 -1.85 -16.32 21.85
CA PRO A 43 -0.55 -16.83 21.36
C PRO A 43 0.68 -16.18 22.00
N PHE A 44 0.50 -15.07 22.72
CA PHE A 44 1.57 -14.28 23.33
C PHE A 44 1.61 -14.41 24.86
N GLU A 45 0.60 -15.08 25.46
CA GLU A 45 0.54 -15.29 26.92
C GLU A 45 1.71 -16.13 27.39
N GLY A 46 2.37 -15.69 28.48
CA GLY A 46 3.50 -16.39 29.06
C GLY A 46 4.86 -16.15 28.37
N ASP A 47 4.92 -15.36 27.32
CA ASP A 47 6.18 -14.95 26.71
C ASP A 47 6.90 -13.94 27.64
N ALA A 48 8.16 -14.22 27.99
CA ALA A 48 8.94 -13.41 28.93
C ALA A 48 9.24 -11.98 28.42
N HIS A 49 9.16 -11.77 27.12
CA HIS A 49 9.40 -10.47 26.48
C HIS A 49 8.09 -9.73 26.14
N CYS A 50 6.95 -10.25 26.56
CA CYS A 50 5.63 -9.71 26.24
C CYS A 50 4.86 -9.31 27.50
N VAL A 51 4.34 -8.08 27.49
CA VAL A 51 3.35 -7.59 28.45
C VAL A 51 2.02 -7.42 27.72
N ILE A 52 0.95 -7.98 28.28
CA ILE A 52 -0.41 -7.77 27.74
C ILE A 52 -1.03 -6.60 28.49
N ALA A 53 -1.37 -5.54 27.76
CA ALA A 53 -2.04 -4.36 28.30
C ALA A 53 -3.57 -4.53 28.27
N GLY A 54 -4.25 -3.86 29.20
CA GLY A 54 -5.71 -3.84 29.29
C GLY A 54 -6.38 -2.80 28.39
N SER A 55 -5.59 -1.85 27.84
CA SER A 55 -6.09 -0.78 26.98
C SER A 55 -4.98 -0.16 26.12
N PRO A 56 -5.33 0.59 25.03
CA PRO A 56 -4.37 1.40 24.29
C PRO A 56 -3.64 2.44 25.17
N ALA A 57 -4.33 3.08 26.09
CA ALA A 57 -3.73 3.99 27.06
C ALA A 57 -2.67 3.29 27.91
N GLU A 58 -2.96 2.10 28.44
CA GLU A 58 -1.98 1.34 29.20
C GLU A 58 -0.78 0.93 28.35
N THR A 59 -1.01 0.55 27.07
CA THR A 59 0.08 0.25 26.14
C THR A 59 1.02 1.44 26.01
N MET A 60 0.47 2.65 25.76
CA MET A 60 1.27 3.86 25.63
C MET A 60 1.95 4.28 26.93
N ARG A 61 1.30 4.07 28.07
CA ARG A 61 1.90 4.37 29.38
C ARG A 61 3.18 3.58 29.63
N LEU A 62 3.27 2.35 29.10
CA LEU A 62 4.39 1.41 29.31
C LEU A 62 5.48 1.51 28.24
N CYS A 63 5.26 2.22 27.15
CA CYS A 63 6.23 2.40 26.06
C CYS A 63 6.34 3.89 25.67
N ASN A 64 7.26 4.20 24.77
CA ASN A 64 7.40 5.54 24.17
C ASN A 64 7.25 5.51 22.63
N ARG A 65 7.16 4.31 22.06
CA ARG A 65 6.90 4.08 20.63
C ARG A 65 5.75 3.09 20.51
N LEU A 66 4.69 3.50 19.83
CA LEU A 66 3.46 2.71 19.65
C LEU A 66 3.25 2.39 18.17
N VAL A 67 3.28 1.13 17.82
CA VAL A 67 2.87 0.65 16.50
C VAL A 67 1.37 0.37 16.51
N THR A 68 0.66 0.85 15.47
CA THR A 68 -0.74 0.52 15.23
C THR A 68 -0.87 -0.21 13.88
N MET A 69 -1.58 -1.36 13.88
CA MET A 69 -1.84 -2.17 12.69
C MET A 69 -3.30 -2.64 12.67
N LEU A 70 -4.18 -1.78 12.20
CA LEU A 70 -5.62 -1.85 12.40
C LEU A 70 -6.40 -1.93 11.08
N PRO A 71 -7.65 -2.44 11.09
CA PRO A 71 -8.41 -2.66 9.85
C PRO A 71 -8.83 -1.37 9.13
N THR A 72 -9.18 -0.31 9.85
CA THR A 72 -9.69 0.95 9.29
C THR A 72 -9.20 2.17 10.07
N SER A 73 -9.32 3.34 9.46
CA SER A 73 -9.00 4.62 10.12
C SER A 73 -9.89 4.92 11.33
N ASP A 74 -11.13 4.42 11.37
CA ASP A 74 -12.01 4.56 12.53
C ASP A 74 -11.47 3.76 13.72
N HIS A 75 -10.95 2.56 13.49
CA HIS A 75 -10.28 1.80 14.56
C HIS A 75 -9.00 2.50 15.05
N VAL A 76 -8.26 3.15 14.16
CA VAL A 76 -7.10 3.99 14.55
C VAL A 76 -7.57 5.17 15.41
N GLU A 77 -8.67 5.84 15.02
CA GLU A 77 -9.27 6.93 15.80
C GLU A 77 -9.65 6.46 17.20
N ASP A 78 -10.33 5.32 17.33
CA ASP A 78 -10.74 4.76 18.62
C ASP A 78 -9.54 4.37 19.49
N VAL A 79 -8.51 3.75 18.89
CA VAL A 79 -7.28 3.35 19.61
C VAL A 79 -6.49 4.57 20.09
N LEU A 80 -6.43 5.62 19.29
CA LEU A 80 -5.66 6.81 19.67
C LEU A 80 -6.45 7.76 20.57
N PHE A 81 -7.74 7.98 20.31
CA PHE A 81 -8.52 9.08 20.91
C PHE A 81 -9.79 8.63 21.64
N GLY A 82 -10.10 7.33 21.66
CA GLY A 82 -11.23 6.79 22.44
C GLY A 82 -11.10 7.03 23.93
N ALA A 83 -12.10 6.61 24.73
CA ALA A 83 -12.15 6.86 26.17
C ALA A 83 -10.92 6.31 26.96
N ALA A 84 -10.31 5.21 26.47
CA ALA A 84 -9.05 4.65 26.99
C ALA A 84 -7.97 4.69 25.88
N GLY A 85 -7.99 5.76 25.10
CA GLY A 85 -7.10 5.93 23.93
C GLY A 85 -5.66 6.26 24.31
N ALA A 86 -4.75 5.84 23.47
CA ALA A 86 -3.31 5.95 23.71
C ALA A 86 -2.83 7.37 23.99
N VAL A 87 -3.44 8.36 23.34
CA VAL A 87 -3.06 9.78 23.44
C VAL A 87 -3.26 10.34 24.86
N THR A 88 -4.12 9.75 25.69
CA THR A 88 -4.30 10.18 27.10
C THR A 88 -3.05 9.96 27.95
N GLU A 89 -2.15 9.07 27.53
CA GLU A 89 -0.92 8.69 28.25
C GLU A 89 0.36 9.14 27.53
N THR A 90 0.24 9.86 26.41
CA THR A 90 1.41 10.35 25.66
C THR A 90 2.18 11.43 26.44
N ARG A 91 3.47 11.47 26.19
CA ARG A 91 4.42 12.44 26.74
C ARG A 91 5.24 13.07 25.61
N ALA A 92 5.86 14.19 25.90
CA ALA A 92 6.75 14.81 24.93
C ALA A 92 7.87 13.86 24.49
N GLY A 93 8.01 13.69 23.18
CA GLY A 93 8.98 12.76 22.57
C GLY A 93 8.45 11.36 22.31
N ASP A 94 7.21 11.03 22.67
CA ASP A 94 6.58 9.76 22.29
C ASP A 94 6.22 9.77 20.80
N LEU A 95 6.21 8.57 20.20
CA LEU A 95 6.00 8.37 18.77
C LEU A 95 4.92 7.31 18.50
N VAL A 96 3.95 7.66 17.70
CA VAL A 96 3.01 6.72 17.07
C VAL A 96 3.52 6.38 15.67
N ILE A 97 3.62 5.08 15.38
CA ILE A 97 4.01 4.50 14.09
C ILE A 97 2.76 3.84 13.51
N GLU A 98 2.02 4.58 12.68
CA GLU A 98 0.77 4.11 12.10
C GLU A 98 1.06 3.30 10.84
N MET A 99 0.89 1.97 10.91
CA MET A 99 1.24 1.03 9.85
C MET A 99 0.02 0.50 9.08
N SER A 100 -1.20 0.93 9.45
CA SER A 100 -2.43 0.53 8.77
C SER A 100 -2.56 1.17 7.38
N THR A 101 -3.46 0.63 6.58
CA THR A 101 -3.89 1.28 5.34
C THR A 101 -5.25 1.92 5.57
N GLY A 102 -5.31 3.24 5.56
CA GLY A 102 -6.51 4.00 5.91
C GLY A 102 -6.83 5.14 4.95
N GLN A 103 -7.66 6.07 5.42
CA GLN A 103 -8.07 7.27 4.71
C GLN A 103 -7.10 8.42 4.98
N LEU A 104 -6.58 9.04 3.92
CA LEU A 104 -5.55 10.07 4.04
C LEU A 104 -5.98 11.26 4.89
N HIS A 105 -7.20 11.77 4.69
CA HIS A 105 -7.70 12.92 5.45
C HIS A 105 -7.83 12.62 6.96
N MET A 106 -8.20 11.40 7.34
CA MET A 106 -8.25 10.99 8.74
C MET A 106 -6.86 10.90 9.35
N LEU A 107 -5.89 10.30 8.63
CA LEU A 107 -4.50 10.24 9.06
C LEU A 107 -3.93 11.65 9.32
N GLU A 108 -4.16 12.60 8.40
CA GLU A 108 -3.69 13.98 8.55
C GLU A 108 -4.32 14.68 9.77
N GLN A 109 -5.61 14.44 10.05
CA GLN A 109 -6.28 14.94 11.25
C GLN A 109 -5.74 14.27 12.53
N GLN A 110 -5.53 12.95 12.50
CA GLN A 110 -4.98 12.19 13.62
C GLN A 110 -3.57 12.66 13.97
N ALA A 111 -2.71 12.89 12.96
CA ALA A 111 -1.37 13.43 13.18
C ALA A 111 -1.40 14.80 13.86
N GLN A 112 -2.29 15.69 13.45
CA GLN A 112 -2.48 17.00 14.09
C GLN A 112 -2.95 16.88 15.55
N LYS A 113 -3.85 15.92 15.85
CA LYS A 113 -4.33 15.67 17.22
C LYS A 113 -3.20 15.13 18.11
N VAL A 114 -2.39 14.19 17.60
CA VAL A 114 -1.23 13.63 18.30
C VAL A 114 -0.19 14.71 18.58
N GLU A 115 0.09 15.60 17.61
CA GLU A 115 1.01 16.73 17.79
C GLU A 115 0.53 17.70 18.88
N LYS A 116 -0.78 17.98 18.96
CA LYS A 116 -1.37 18.79 20.05
C LYS A 116 -1.19 18.16 21.43
N ALA A 117 -1.06 16.83 21.50
CA ALA A 117 -0.76 16.08 22.73
C ALA A 117 0.75 15.95 23.00
N ALA A 118 1.58 16.77 22.34
CA ALA A 118 3.04 16.81 22.47
C ALA A 118 3.78 15.52 22.05
N ALA A 119 3.13 14.61 21.32
CA ALA A 119 3.73 13.43 20.71
C ALA A 119 3.85 13.60 19.18
N ALA A 120 4.48 12.65 18.52
CA ALA A 120 4.60 12.64 17.06
C ALA A 120 3.87 11.44 16.45
N LEU A 121 3.45 11.58 15.20
CA LEU A 121 2.93 10.48 14.39
C LEU A 121 3.66 10.44 13.06
N ILE A 122 4.11 9.23 12.68
CA ILE A 122 4.53 8.91 11.32
C ILE A 122 3.58 7.85 10.74
N ASP A 123 3.35 7.91 9.44
CA ASP A 123 2.67 6.84 8.73
C ASP A 123 3.70 5.92 8.08
N ALA A 124 3.53 4.62 8.26
CA ALA A 124 4.46 3.61 7.77
C ALA A 124 3.72 2.36 7.24
N PRO A 125 2.72 2.50 6.36
CA PRO A 125 2.03 1.34 5.82
C PRO A 125 3.00 0.43 5.07
N VAL A 126 2.68 -0.88 5.08
CA VAL A 126 3.56 -1.90 4.54
C VAL A 126 3.00 -2.53 3.27
N CYS A 127 3.89 -3.00 2.41
CA CYS A 127 3.59 -3.84 1.25
C CYS A 127 4.06 -5.28 1.51
N LEU A 128 3.56 -6.19 0.70
CA LEU A 128 3.72 -7.64 0.73
C LEU A 128 2.72 -8.33 1.67
N SER A 129 2.92 -9.60 2.00
CA SER A 129 1.95 -10.50 2.63
C SER A 129 2.29 -10.83 4.08
N PRO A 130 1.41 -11.55 4.80
CA PRO A 130 1.71 -12.05 6.14
C PRO A 130 2.94 -12.97 6.21
N ALA A 131 3.31 -13.63 5.09
CA ALA A 131 4.51 -14.47 5.06
C ALA A 131 5.78 -13.62 5.20
N GLU A 132 5.86 -12.53 4.46
CA GLU A 132 6.98 -11.58 4.57
C GLU A 132 6.94 -10.82 5.91
N ALA A 133 5.75 -10.61 6.48
CA ALA A 133 5.64 -10.04 7.83
C ALA A 133 6.25 -10.95 8.90
N ALA A 134 6.10 -12.27 8.75
CA ALA A 134 6.65 -13.26 9.67
C ALA A 134 8.18 -13.41 9.55
N SER A 135 8.77 -13.03 8.42
CA SER A 135 10.23 -13.07 8.20
C SER A 135 10.93 -11.71 8.33
N GLY A 136 10.20 -10.62 8.54
CA GLY A 136 10.76 -9.27 8.59
C GLY A 136 11.12 -8.70 7.21
N ASP A 137 10.57 -9.27 6.14
CA ASP A 137 10.90 -8.93 4.76
C ASP A 137 9.88 -7.97 4.11
N LEU A 138 9.11 -7.21 4.89
CA LEU A 138 8.15 -6.24 4.37
C LEU A 138 8.84 -5.10 3.61
N ILE A 139 8.05 -4.27 2.93
CA ILE A 139 8.49 -2.96 2.43
C ILE A 139 7.68 -1.91 3.19
N ALA A 140 8.32 -1.10 4.00
CA ALA A 140 7.70 0.01 4.71
C ALA A 140 7.75 1.29 3.87
N LEU A 141 6.60 1.94 3.71
CA LEU A 141 6.45 3.21 2.99
C LEU A 141 6.22 4.31 4.03
N VAL A 142 7.23 5.15 4.28
CA VAL A 142 7.21 6.02 5.46
C VAL A 142 6.97 7.48 5.09
N GLY A 143 6.01 8.09 5.78
CA GLY A 143 5.77 9.53 5.77
C GLY A 143 5.96 10.13 7.16
N GLY A 144 6.73 11.20 7.26
CA GLY A 144 6.98 11.86 8.54
C GLY A 144 8.19 12.80 8.51
N LYS A 145 8.37 13.59 9.57
CA LYS A 145 9.58 14.38 9.75
C LYS A 145 10.79 13.45 9.90
N THR A 146 11.91 13.79 9.30
CA THR A 146 13.13 12.95 9.27
C THR A 146 13.59 12.54 10.67
N GLU A 147 13.50 13.42 11.64
CA GLU A 147 13.85 13.15 13.04
C GLU A 147 12.96 12.09 13.68
N ASN A 148 11.65 12.07 13.37
CA ASN A 148 10.71 11.09 13.88
C ASN A 148 10.89 9.73 13.18
N VAL A 149 11.17 9.75 11.89
CA VAL A 149 11.49 8.52 11.13
C VAL A 149 12.77 7.89 11.68
N ALA A 150 13.80 8.68 12.03
CA ALA A 150 15.02 8.18 12.64
C ALA A 150 14.77 7.49 13.99
N VAL A 151 13.81 7.98 14.80
CA VAL A 151 13.41 7.34 16.08
C VAL A 151 12.73 5.97 15.86
N ALA A 152 12.07 5.77 14.72
CA ALA A 152 11.37 4.52 14.38
C ALA A 152 12.25 3.53 13.59
N ASN A 153 13.43 3.95 13.13
CA ASN A 153 14.18 3.24 12.10
C ASN A 153 14.53 1.80 12.47
N ASP A 154 14.91 1.55 13.70
CA ASP A 154 15.22 0.21 14.23
C ASP A 154 14.02 -0.74 14.15
N ILE A 155 12.80 -0.26 14.46
CA ILE A 155 11.56 -1.04 14.34
C ILE A 155 11.22 -1.29 12.87
N LEU A 156 11.34 -0.24 12.04
CA LEU A 156 11.04 -0.33 10.62
C LEU A 156 11.99 -1.31 9.90
N GLU A 157 13.29 -1.26 10.19
CA GLU A 157 14.28 -2.19 9.65
C GLU A 157 14.11 -3.62 10.18
N ALA A 158 13.70 -3.78 11.44
CA ALA A 158 13.41 -5.11 11.98
C ALA A 158 12.22 -5.77 11.26
N LEU A 159 11.24 -5.00 10.80
CA LEU A 159 10.03 -5.51 10.14
C LEU A 159 10.14 -5.55 8.61
N SER A 160 11.16 -4.94 8.01
CA SER A 160 11.19 -4.69 6.57
C SER A 160 12.57 -4.84 5.97
N GLN A 161 12.66 -5.57 4.86
CA GLN A 161 13.86 -5.61 4.02
C GLN A 161 14.18 -4.27 3.34
N ARG A 162 13.18 -3.38 3.27
CA ARG A 162 13.33 -2.06 2.66
C ARG A 162 12.43 -1.03 3.32
N VAL A 163 13.00 0.09 3.72
CA VAL A 163 12.30 1.28 4.23
C VAL A 163 12.41 2.39 3.20
N ILE A 164 11.28 2.96 2.79
CA ILE A 164 11.21 4.04 1.79
C ILE A 164 10.61 5.27 2.47
N HIS A 165 11.43 6.27 2.80
CA HIS A 165 10.96 7.57 3.29
C HIS A 165 10.45 8.38 2.10
N ALA A 166 9.12 8.50 1.99
CA ALA A 166 8.43 9.11 0.85
C ALA A 166 8.26 10.63 0.96
N GLY A 167 8.44 11.20 2.17
CA GLY A 167 8.27 12.63 2.42
C GLY A 167 7.57 12.93 3.74
N PRO A 168 6.87 14.09 3.87
CA PRO A 168 6.10 14.45 5.07
C PRO A 168 5.03 13.42 5.45
N THR A 169 4.45 13.55 6.65
CA THR A 169 3.34 12.71 7.13
C THR A 169 2.21 12.63 6.09
N GLY A 170 1.71 11.43 5.83
CA GLY A 170 0.73 11.10 4.81
C GLY A 170 1.33 10.66 3.46
N TYR A 171 2.63 10.88 3.21
CA TYR A 171 3.26 10.48 1.94
C TYR A 171 3.49 8.96 1.84
N GLY A 172 3.76 8.28 2.94
CA GLY A 172 3.79 6.82 2.98
C GLY A 172 2.44 6.23 2.59
N LEU A 173 1.36 6.74 3.17
CA LEU A 173 0.00 6.29 2.84
C LEU A 173 -0.39 6.64 1.39
N ARG A 174 -0.02 7.82 0.88
CA ARG A 174 -0.23 8.17 -0.54
C ARG A 174 0.43 7.15 -1.46
N LEU A 175 1.70 6.83 -1.20
CA LEU A 175 2.44 5.84 -2.00
C LEU A 175 1.82 4.44 -1.87
N LYS A 176 1.36 4.05 -0.67
CA LYS A 176 0.62 2.80 -0.45
C LYS A 176 -0.68 2.74 -1.25
N LEU A 177 -1.45 3.82 -1.27
CA LEU A 177 -2.71 3.87 -2.02
C LEU A 177 -2.47 3.77 -3.53
N VAL A 178 -1.44 4.43 -4.06
CA VAL A 178 -1.03 4.29 -5.49
C VAL A 178 -0.65 2.84 -5.80
N ASN A 179 0.18 2.20 -4.94
CA ASN A 179 0.53 0.79 -5.09
C ASN A 179 -0.71 -0.11 -5.08
N ASN A 180 -1.62 0.10 -4.13
CA ASN A 180 -2.80 -0.74 -4.00
C ASN A 180 -3.79 -0.53 -5.16
N TYR A 181 -3.93 0.70 -5.66
CA TYR A 181 -4.75 0.99 -6.85
C TYR A 181 -4.30 0.12 -8.03
N MET A 182 -3.01 0.15 -8.38
CA MET A 182 -2.48 -0.66 -9.46
C MET A 182 -2.63 -2.16 -9.18
N SER A 183 -2.34 -2.60 -7.95
CA SER A 183 -2.42 -4.02 -7.55
C SER A 183 -3.84 -4.56 -7.69
N MET A 184 -4.86 -3.84 -7.19
CA MET A 184 -6.25 -4.30 -7.24
C MET A 184 -6.79 -4.35 -8.68
N ILE A 185 -6.46 -3.38 -9.52
CA ILE A 185 -6.80 -3.41 -10.95
C ILE A 185 -6.15 -4.62 -11.63
N ASN A 186 -4.87 -4.88 -11.36
CA ASN A 186 -4.16 -6.02 -11.94
C ASN A 186 -4.77 -7.37 -11.52
N HIS A 187 -5.30 -7.51 -10.30
CA HIS A 187 -6.02 -8.71 -9.89
C HIS A 187 -7.26 -8.97 -10.77
N VAL A 188 -8.07 -7.94 -10.99
CA VAL A 188 -9.30 -8.08 -11.80
C VAL A 188 -8.95 -8.31 -13.26
N LEU A 189 -8.02 -7.56 -13.83
CA LEU A 189 -7.54 -7.71 -15.21
C LEU A 189 -6.98 -9.12 -15.44
N THR A 190 -6.16 -9.64 -14.54
CA THR A 190 -5.60 -11.00 -14.64
C THR A 190 -6.70 -12.05 -14.62
N GLY A 191 -7.70 -11.87 -13.74
CA GLY A 191 -8.87 -12.76 -13.67
C GLY A 191 -9.65 -12.77 -14.99
N GLU A 192 -9.96 -11.61 -15.56
CA GLU A 192 -10.66 -11.47 -16.85
C GLU A 192 -9.86 -12.14 -17.97
N VAL A 193 -8.58 -11.81 -18.12
CA VAL A 193 -7.73 -12.38 -19.17
C VAL A 193 -7.67 -13.91 -19.13
N LEU A 194 -7.48 -14.50 -17.94
CA LEU A 194 -7.41 -15.95 -17.80
C LEU A 194 -8.77 -16.64 -18.00
N ALA A 195 -9.88 -15.98 -17.66
CA ALA A 195 -11.22 -16.47 -17.91
C ALA A 195 -11.54 -16.46 -19.41
N LEU A 196 -11.26 -15.36 -20.10
CA LEU A 196 -11.46 -15.20 -21.55
C LEU A 196 -10.57 -16.15 -22.35
N ALA A 197 -9.31 -16.32 -21.96
CA ALA A 197 -8.41 -17.30 -22.59
C ALA A 197 -8.97 -18.74 -22.50
N LYS A 198 -9.49 -19.12 -21.33
CA LYS A 198 -10.16 -20.43 -21.16
C LYS A 198 -11.40 -20.55 -22.03
N ALA A 199 -12.24 -19.52 -22.11
CA ALA A 199 -13.44 -19.52 -22.96
C ALA A 199 -13.09 -19.62 -24.44
N ALA A 200 -11.96 -19.06 -24.88
CA ALA A 200 -11.41 -19.20 -26.22
C ALA A 200 -10.76 -20.58 -26.49
N GLY A 201 -10.86 -21.54 -25.57
CA GLY A 201 -10.31 -22.89 -25.72
C GLY A 201 -8.82 -23.04 -25.46
N LEU A 202 -8.17 -22.01 -24.89
CA LEU A 202 -6.74 -22.04 -24.57
C LEU A 202 -6.48 -22.75 -23.23
N ASP A 203 -5.40 -23.55 -23.20
CA ASP A 203 -4.92 -24.15 -21.94
C ASP A 203 -4.44 -23.06 -20.97
N ARG A 204 -4.87 -23.18 -19.71
CA ARG A 204 -4.58 -22.17 -18.68
C ARG A 204 -3.08 -22.10 -18.37
N GLN A 205 -2.41 -23.25 -18.24
CA GLN A 205 -0.99 -23.28 -17.91
C GLN A 205 -0.15 -22.72 -19.05
N LEU A 206 -0.48 -23.05 -20.29
CA LEU A 206 0.15 -22.48 -21.47
C LEU A 206 -0.01 -20.95 -21.50
N THR A 207 -1.22 -20.46 -21.23
CA THR A 207 -1.52 -19.01 -21.18
C THR A 207 -0.71 -18.32 -20.08
N VAL A 208 -0.68 -18.86 -18.87
CA VAL A 208 0.11 -18.33 -17.75
C VAL A 208 1.59 -18.30 -18.11
N ASN A 209 2.13 -19.40 -18.64
CA ASN A 209 3.54 -19.48 -19.02
C ASN A 209 3.92 -18.44 -20.08
N LEU A 210 3.04 -18.18 -21.06
CA LEU A 210 3.26 -17.13 -22.06
C LEU A 210 3.30 -15.74 -21.39
N LEU A 211 2.27 -15.42 -20.62
CA LEU A 211 2.10 -14.09 -20.01
C LEU A 211 3.25 -13.75 -19.05
N GLN A 212 3.69 -14.69 -18.23
CA GLN A 212 4.83 -14.48 -17.29
C GLN A 212 6.14 -14.14 -18.01
N ASN A 213 6.29 -14.51 -19.28
CA ASN A 213 7.52 -14.29 -20.04
C ASN A 213 7.44 -13.11 -21.03
N THR A 214 6.31 -12.40 -21.09
CA THR A 214 6.12 -11.24 -21.96
C THR A 214 5.92 -9.96 -21.14
N ALA A 215 5.98 -8.81 -21.80
CA ALA A 215 5.69 -7.50 -21.18
C ALA A 215 4.28 -7.43 -20.58
N ALA A 216 3.31 -8.19 -21.13
CA ALA A 216 1.94 -8.20 -20.65
C ALA A 216 1.83 -8.64 -19.18
N GLY A 217 2.46 -9.74 -18.80
CA GLY A 217 2.42 -10.24 -17.42
C GLY A 217 3.54 -9.72 -16.52
N ARG A 218 4.72 -9.36 -17.10
CA ARG A 218 5.84 -8.80 -16.33
C ARG A 218 5.60 -7.35 -15.89
N GLY A 219 4.66 -6.68 -16.53
CA GLY A 219 4.30 -5.30 -16.24
C GLY A 219 5.14 -4.26 -17.00
N GLN A 220 4.49 -3.16 -17.34
CA GLN A 220 5.06 -2.08 -18.15
C GLN A 220 6.16 -1.32 -17.41
N LEU A 221 6.11 -1.23 -16.07
CA LEU A 221 7.12 -0.56 -15.25
C LEU A 221 8.50 -1.27 -15.27
N LEU A 222 8.53 -2.56 -15.60
CA LEU A 222 9.79 -3.33 -15.75
C LEU A 222 10.26 -3.40 -17.20
N THR A 223 9.42 -3.06 -18.16
CA THR A 223 9.67 -3.32 -19.58
C THR A 223 9.73 -2.04 -20.42
N ASN A 224 8.59 -1.47 -20.80
CA ASN A 224 8.52 -0.43 -21.81
C ASN A 224 8.64 0.99 -21.25
N TYR A 225 7.93 1.34 -20.17
CA TYR A 225 7.91 2.67 -19.59
C TYR A 225 9.31 3.23 -19.26
N PRO A 226 10.22 2.45 -18.60
CA PRO A 226 11.58 2.93 -18.30
C PRO A 226 12.44 3.20 -19.54
N LYS A 227 12.08 2.62 -20.69
CA LYS A 227 12.83 2.77 -21.96
C LYS A 227 12.33 3.89 -22.82
N LYS A 228 11.06 4.30 -22.62
CA LYS A 228 10.31 5.25 -23.47
C LYS A 228 9.88 6.48 -22.65
N VAL A 229 8.60 6.62 -22.36
CA VAL A 229 7.98 7.84 -21.82
C VAL A 229 8.65 8.37 -20.54
N LEU A 230 9.15 7.53 -19.65
CA LEU A 230 9.85 7.98 -18.43
C LEU A 230 11.23 8.63 -18.72
N ARG A 231 11.69 8.56 -19.97
CA ARG A 231 12.88 9.29 -20.48
C ARG A 231 12.52 10.42 -21.43
N GLY A 232 11.22 10.73 -21.56
CA GLY A 232 10.72 11.71 -22.52
C GLY A 232 10.73 11.24 -23.99
N ASP A 233 10.93 9.94 -24.26
CA ASP A 233 10.88 9.36 -25.60
C ASP A 233 9.48 8.79 -25.87
N THR A 234 8.73 9.43 -26.74
CA THR A 234 7.42 8.99 -27.23
C THR A 234 7.45 8.49 -28.67
N SER A 235 8.64 8.33 -29.27
CA SER A 235 8.80 7.71 -30.58
C SER A 235 8.26 6.28 -30.57
N ALA A 236 7.48 5.90 -31.58
CA ALA A 236 6.73 4.65 -31.52
C ALA A 236 7.57 3.43 -31.89
N ASP A 237 7.77 2.51 -30.92
CA ASP A 237 8.04 1.11 -31.22
C ASP A 237 6.71 0.37 -31.48
N PHE A 238 5.65 0.76 -30.75
CA PHE A 238 4.29 0.25 -30.91
C PHE A 238 3.27 1.39 -30.70
N PRO A 239 2.78 2.01 -31.80
CA PRO A 239 1.93 3.20 -31.70
C PRO A 239 0.55 2.91 -31.10
N ILE A 240 -0.05 3.91 -30.45
CA ILE A 240 -1.40 3.86 -29.86
C ILE A 240 -2.44 3.34 -30.85
N THR A 241 -2.40 3.76 -32.14
CA THR A 241 -3.30 3.25 -33.17
C THR A 241 -3.19 1.75 -33.41
N MET A 242 -2.02 1.16 -33.24
CA MET A 242 -1.87 -0.31 -33.31
C MET A 242 -2.40 -0.98 -32.05
N GLY A 243 -2.29 -0.36 -30.88
CA GLY A 243 -2.93 -0.81 -29.65
C GLY A 243 -4.46 -0.86 -29.79
N ILE A 244 -5.07 0.18 -30.37
CA ILE A 244 -6.52 0.22 -30.69
C ILE A 244 -6.91 -0.96 -31.57
N LYS A 245 -6.15 -1.22 -32.65
CA LYS A 245 -6.40 -2.33 -33.57
C LYS A 245 -6.33 -3.68 -32.83
N ASP A 246 -5.29 -3.93 -32.07
CA ASP A 246 -5.08 -5.21 -31.40
C ASP A 246 -6.16 -5.47 -30.32
N LEU A 247 -6.51 -4.45 -29.53
CA LEU A 247 -7.61 -4.55 -28.57
C LEU A 247 -8.95 -4.81 -29.26
N SER A 248 -9.24 -4.13 -30.38
CA SER A 248 -10.47 -4.33 -31.14
C SER A 248 -10.59 -5.77 -31.67
N MET A 249 -9.48 -6.33 -32.15
CA MET A 249 -9.43 -7.73 -32.61
C MET A 249 -9.66 -8.72 -31.46
N ALA A 250 -9.04 -8.48 -30.31
CA ALA A 250 -9.22 -9.32 -29.12
C ALA A 250 -10.66 -9.26 -28.58
N ILE A 251 -11.23 -8.07 -28.47
CA ILE A 251 -12.63 -7.84 -28.03
C ILE A 251 -13.58 -8.60 -28.95
N ASN A 252 -13.45 -8.41 -30.28
CA ASN A 252 -14.31 -9.09 -31.26
C ASN A 252 -14.21 -10.62 -31.13
N MET A 253 -13.01 -11.18 -30.96
CA MET A 253 -12.82 -12.60 -30.72
C MET A 253 -13.59 -13.08 -29.50
N PHE A 254 -13.53 -12.35 -28.38
CA PHE A 254 -14.21 -12.73 -27.15
C PHE A 254 -15.73 -12.57 -27.26
N GLU A 255 -16.23 -11.52 -27.87
CA GLU A 255 -17.66 -11.33 -28.15
C GLU A 255 -18.24 -12.48 -29.00
N THR A 256 -17.48 -12.95 -30.01
CA THR A 256 -17.87 -14.07 -30.88
C THR A 256 -18.12 -15.39 -30.11
N ILE A 257 -17.44 -15.56 -28.98
CA ILE A 257 -17.62 -16.73 -28.11
C ILE A 257 -18.52 -16.44 -26.89
N GLY A 258 -19.24 -15.32 -26.90
CA GLY A 258 -20.15 -14.90 -25.83
C GLY A 258 -19.46 -14.36 -24.56
N GLY A 259 -18.19 -13.97 -24.66
CA GLY A 259 -17.43 -13.34 -23.59
C GLY A 259 -17.60 -11.81 -23.57
N ASP A 260 -17.51 -11.23 -22.38
CA ASP A 260 -17.51 -9.77 -22.16
C ASP A 260 -16.11 -9.33 -21.71
N ALA A 261 -15.43 -8.55 -22.54
CA ALA A 261 -14.08 -8.00 -22.27
C ALA A 261 -14.19 -6.60 -21.66
N CYS A 262 -14.66 -6.50 -20.42
CA CYS A 262 -14.94 -5.21 -19.75
C CYS A 262 -13.71 -4.28 -19.70
N PHE A 263 -12.56 -4.77 -19.24
CA PHE A 263 -11.32 -3.98 -19.20
C PHE A 263 -10.79 -3.71 -20.59
N GLY A 264 -10.87 -4.66 -21.51
CA GLY A 264 -10.47 -4.49 -22.88
C GLY A 264 -11.25 -3.35 -23.56
N THR A 265 -12.57 -3.31 -23.37
CA THR A 265 -13.45 -2.27 -23.92
C THR A 265 -13.14 -0.89 -23.34
N LEU A 266 -12.95 -0.80 -22.01
CA LEU A 266 -12.55 0.47 -21.36
C LEU A 266 -11.16 0.92 -21.82
N ALA A 267 -10.20 0.02 -21.89
CA ALA A 267 -8.85 0.34 -22.36
C ALA A 267 -8.86 0.84 -23.80
N ARG A 268 -9.63 0.20 -24.69
CA ARG A 268 -9.78 0.64 -26.07
C ARG A 268 -10.35 2.05 -26.16
N GLN A 269 -11.39 2.38 -25.38
CA GLN A 269 -11.95 3.73 -25.35
C GLN A 269 -10.89 4.76 -24.91
N LEU A 270 -10.08 4.47 -23.90
CA LEU A 270 -9.03 5.36 -23.44
C LEU A 270 -7.92 5.55 -24.48
N PHE A 271 -7.59 4.53 -25.25
CA PHE A 271 -6.68 4.64 -26.39
C PHE A 271 -7.28 5.47 -27.53
N ASP A 272 -8.58 5.32 -27.83
CA ASP A 272 -9.29 6.15 -28.81
C ASP A 272 -9.26 7.63 -28.38
N ASP A 273 -9.56 7.92 -27.11
CA ASP A 273 -9.53 9.28 -26.55
C ASP A 273 -8.12 9.88 -26.66
N ALA A 274 -7.08 9.11 -26.35
CA ALA A 274 -5.69 9.55 -26.48
C ALA A 274 -5.31 9.83 -27.95
N ALA A 275 -5.77 8.99 -28.89
CA ALA A 275 -5.54 9.22 -30.31
C ALA A 275 -6.22 10.51 -30.81
N VAL A 276 -7.46 10.78 -30.36
CA VAL A 276 -8.17 12.03 -30.66
C VAL A 276 -7.46 13.25 -30.06
N ALA A 277 -6.83 13.09 -28.87
CA ALA A 277 -6.02 14.12 -28.23
C ALA A 277 -4.67 14.38 -28.92
N GLY A 278 -4.33 13.64 -29.97
CA GLY A 278 -3.12 13.85 -30.79
C GLY A 278 -1.97 12.87 -30.51
N HIS A 279 -2.18 11.89 -29.60
CA HIS A 279 -1.16 10.90 -29.24
C HIS A 279 -1.15 9.64 -30.14
N GLY A 280 -2.03 9.54 -31.15
CA GLY A 280 -2.29 8.32 -31.91
C GLY A 280 -1.07 7.70 -32.61
N THR A 281 -0.11 8.50 -33.06
CA THR A 281 1.14 8.06 -33.71
C THR A 281 2.30 7.86 -32.73
N GLN A 282 2.12 8.20 -31.46
CA GLN A 282 3.12 8.01 -30.41
C GLN A 282 3.10 6.58 -29.86
N ASP A 283 4.17 6.19 -29.17
CA ASP A 283 4.26 4.90 -28.51
C ASP A 283 3.14 4.72 -27.47
N CYS A 284 2.68 3.49 -27.27
CA CYS A 284 1.63 3.19 -26.28
C CYS A 284 1.97 3.67 -24.87
N THR A 285 3.23 3.85 -24.53
CA THR A 285 3.65 4.41 -23.24
C THR A 285 3.27 5.89 -23.07
N ALA A 286 3.00 6.62 -24.17
CA ALA A 286 2.50 8.00 -24.16
C ALA A 286 1.08 8.15 -23.55
N MET A 287 0.44 7.03 -23.19
CA MET A 287 -0.73 7.07 -22.31
C MET A 287 -0.45 7.79 -20.99
N LEU A 288 0.81 7.82 -20.51
CA LEU A 288 1.20 8.62 -19.34
C LEU A 288 0.98 10.10 -19.62
N ASP A 289 1.51 10.62 -20.73
CA ASP A 289 1.37 12.04 -21.12
C ASP A 289 -0.10 12.43 -21.31
N TYR A 290 -0.89 11.52 -21.92
CA TYR A 290 -2.34 11.71 -22.07
C TYR A 290 -3.04 11.88 -20.71
N PHE A 291 -2.75 11.00 -19.73
CA PHE A 291 -3.35 11.11 -18.42
C PHE A 291 -2.85 12.31 -17.63
N ASP A 292 -1.57 12.65 -17.71
CA ASP A 292 -1.01 13.85 -17.06
C ASP A 292 -1.70 15.12 -17.57
N ASN A 293 -1.88 15.25 -18.88
CA ASN A 293 -2.58 16.38 -19.49
C ASN A 293 -4.06 16.44 -19.09
N LYS A 294 -4.74 15.29 -19.07
CA LYS A 294 -6.14 15.18 -18.67
C LYS A 294 -6.35 15.59 -17.22
N LEU A 295 -5.49 15.13 -16.30
CA LEU A 295 -5.54 15.47 -14.88
C LEU A 295 -5.22 16.95 -14.63
N ALA A 296 -4.21 17.51 -15.31
CA ALA A 296 -3.89 18.93 -15.22
C ALA A 296 -5.07 19.82 -15.67
N GLY A 297 -5.76 19.45 -16.75
CA GLY A 297 -6.96 20.15 -17.23
C GLY A 297 -8.12 20.09 -16.22
N GLN A 298 -8.32 18.96 -15.55
CA GLN A 298 -9.37 18.80 -14.52
C GLN A 298 -9.06 19.61 -13.26
N LEU A 299 -7.80 19.66 -12.80
CA LEU A 299 -7.38 20.45 -11.65
C LEU A 299 -7.58 21.94 -11.88
N HIS A 300 -7.26 22.45 -13.08
CA HIS A 300 -7.50 23.86 -13.44
C HIS A 300 -9.00 24.23 -13.48
N GLN A 301 -9.88 23.31 -13.89
CA GLN A 301 -11.33 23.56 -13.92
C GLN A 301 -11.97 23.56 -12.53
N ASN A 302 -11.42 22.82 -11.58
CA ASN A 302 -11.94 22.69 -10.21
C ASN A 302 -11.34 23.71 -9.23
N GLY A 303 -10.45 24.62 -9.66
CA GLY A 303 -9.97 25.77 -8.87
C GLY A 303 -9.11 25.41 -7.67
N THR A 304 -8.33 24.33 -7.75
CA THR A 304 -7.37 23.92 -6.72
C THR A 304 -5.95 24.15 -7.15
#